data_85c0600e1075e5d3082bdc21598c4f92
#
_entry.id   85c0600e1075e5d3082bdc21598c4f92
#
_cell.length_a   1.000
_cell.length_b   1.000
_cell.length_c   1.000
_cell.angle_alpha   90.00
_cell.angle_beta   90.00
_cell.angle_gamma   90.00
#
_symmetry.space_group_name_H-M   'P 1'
#
loop_
_entity.id
_entity.type
_entity.pdbx_description
1 polymer ?
#
loop_
_entity_poly.entity_id
_entity_poly.type
_entity_poly.pdbx_seq_one_letter_code
_entity_poly.pdbx_strand_id
1 'polypeptide(L)'
;MKKLLVSLIVPALALGLASCNRSEEDRNRITLSVSTQTNPFFVELLHGAQDKAKELDVPLDIQDASDDPAQQVNQLGNATSMGAKVVVINPTDSDAVAPAVRSIKNDGVPVIGVDRDVNGVELDSMVASDNEAGGAQAADKLAELIGEEGEILILQGTAGTSASRERGKGFEERIAQYPGIKIAGKQSANFDRTEGLNVTTNLLQANPNISAIFAENDEMALGAVEALGSRAGKEVKIVAFDGTFDGLKAVKDGKLEATIAQQPAELGARAIEQAAALLHGESAEKNVPVEVITITKDTVEDFQ
;
A
#
# COMPACT_ATOMS: atom_id res chain seq x y z
N MET A 1 47.28 -77.05 26.07
CA MET A 1 46.91 -76.38 24.81
C MET A 1 45.66 -75.59 25.03
N LYS A 2 45.84 -74.31 25.29
CA LYS A 2 44.68 -73.37 25.55
C LYS A 2 44.42 -72.63 24.25
N LYS A 3 43.21 -72.80 23.70
CA LYS A 3 42.75 -72.04 22.53
C LYS A 3 42.18 -70.70 23.01
N LEU A 4 42.79 -69.56 22.58
CA LEU A 4 42.29 -68.23 22.77
C LEU A 4 41.24 -67.97 21.67
N LEU A 5 39.97 -67.65 22.10
CA LEU A 5 38.96 -67.06 21.23
C LEU A 5 39.15 -65.55 21.25
N VAL A 6 39.47 -65.01 20.10
CA VAL A 6 39.48 -63.55 19.89
C VAL A 6 38.08 -63.16 19.40
N SER A 7 37.31 -62.40 20.27
CA SER A 7 36.01 -61.86 19.90
C SER A 7 36.21 -60.49 19.20
N LEU A 8 35.89 -60.41 17.90
CA LEU A 8 35.88 -59.19 17.14
C LEU A 8 34.58 -58.43 17.50
N ILE A 9 34.74 -57.32 18.20
CA ILE A 9 33.65 -56.33 18.39
C ILE A 9 33.68 -55.38 17.20
N VAL A 10 32.64 -55.43 16.35
CA VAL A 10 32.40 -54.48 15.28
C VAL A 10 31.62 -53.31 15.89
N PRO A 11 32.14 -52.07 15.88
CA PRO A 11 31.33 -50.92 16.27
C PRO A 11 30.35 -50.61 15.15
N ALA A 12 29.05 -50.76 15.41
CA ALA A 12 27.98 -50.26 14.56
C ALA A 12 28.02 -48.73 14.57
N LEU A 13 28.48 -48.13 13.47
CA LEU A 13 28.39 -46.71 13.21
C LEU A 13 26.91 -46.37 12.94
N ALA A 14 26.21 -45.92 13.96
CA ALA A 14 24.90 -45.31 13.79
C ALA A 14 25.09 -43.95 13.10
N LEU A 15 24.97 -43.91 11.77
CA LEU A 15 24.76 -42.67 11.01
C LEU A 15 23.38 -42.12 11.42
N GLY A 16 23.39 -41.21 12.38
CA GLY A 16 22.24 -40.38 12.67
C GLY A 16 21.91 -39.56 11.42
N LEU A 17 20.84 -39.90 10.75
CA LEU A 17 20.16 -39.04 9.82
C LEU A 17 19.70 -37.83 10.64
N ALA A 18 20.51 -36.76 10.62
CA ALA A 18 20.06 -35.44 10.99
C ALA A 18 19.03 -35.05 9.93
N SER A 19 17.77 -35.51 10.11
CA SER A 19 16.63 -34.99 9.47
C SER A 19 16.62 -33.50 9.87
N CYS A 20 16.81 -32.60 8.91
CA CYS A 20 16.54 -31.19 9.08
C CYS A 20 15.04 -31.10 9.40
N ASN A 21 14.73 -31.17 10.69
CA ASN A 21 13.40 -30.92 11.18
C ASN A 21 13.22 -29.41 11.09
N ARG A 22 12.78 -28.89 9.91
CA ARG A 22 12.21 -27.56 9.85
C ARG A 22 11.08 -27.55 10.86
N SER A 23 11.13 -26.60 11.80
CA SER A 23 10.09 -26.40 12.81
C SER A 23 8.73 -26.26 12.13
N GLU A 24 7.65 -26.63 12.78
CA GLU A 24 6.29 -26.39 12.24
C GLU A 24 6.05 -24.90 11.97
N GLU A 25 6.69 -24.01 12.71
CA GLU A 25 6.75 -22.55 12.46
C GLU A 25 7.30 -22.20 11.07
N ASP A 26 8.27 -22.97 10.55
CA ASP A 26 8.79 -22.77 9.18
C ASP A 26 7.83 -23.27 8.09
N ARG A 27 6.76 -23.99 8.46
CA ARG A 27 5.84 -24.60 7.49
C ARG A 27 4.56 -23.82 7.26
N ASN A 28 4.19 -22.90 8.14
CA ASN A 28 2.94 -22.14 8.11
C ASN A 28 3.20 -20.63 8.06
N ARG A 29 4.05 -20.20 7.14
CA ARG A 29 4.47 -18.81 7.04
C ARG A 29 3.59 -18.03 6.07
N ILE A 30 3.13 -16.85 6.50
CA ILE A 30 2.58 -15.81 5.63
C ILE A 30 3.75 -14.92 5.19
N THR A 31 3.90 -14.67 3.89
CA THR A 31 4.86 -13.68 3.37
C THR A 31 4.10 -12.44 2.92
N LEU A 32 4.40 -11.28 3.51
CA LEU A 32 3.89 -9.98 3.10
C LEU A 32 4.96 -9.23 2.31
N SER A 33 4.75 -9.08 1.00
CA SER A 33 5.59 -8.27 0.13
C SER A 33 4.99 -6.88 -0.03
N VAL A 34 5.66 -5.85 0.51
CA VAL A 34 5.24 -4.46 0.47
C VAL A 34 6.08 -3.67 -0.54
N SER A 35 5.48 -2.65 -1.17
CA SER A 35 6.16 -1.82 -2.16
C SER A 35 7.33 -1.05 -1.55
N THR A 36 7.14 -0.44 -0.39
CA THR A 36 8.19 0.33 0.31
C THR A 36 7.86 0.50 1.80
N GLN A 37 8.87 0.76 2.61
CA GLN A 37 8.73 1.19 4.01
C GLN A 37 9.13 2.66 4.22
N THR A 38 9.41 3.40 3.16
CA THR A 38 9.76 4.83 3.27
C THR A 38 8.54 5.73 3.37
N ASN A 39 7.36 5.29 2.91
CA ASN A 39 6.11 6.01 3.05
C ASN A 39 5.42 5.64 4.38
N PRO A 40 5.06 6.63 5.24
CA PRO A 40 4.41 6.40 6.55
C PRO A 40 3.13 5.54 6.46
N PHE A 41 2.37 5.64 5.38
CA PHE A 41 1.18 4.84 5.14
C PHE A 41 1.49 3.32 5.25
N PHE A 42 2.56 2.86 4.59
CA PHE A 42 2.93 1.44 4.63
C PHE A 42 3.53 1.03 5.97
N VAL A 43 4.15 1.95 6.71
CA VAL A 43 4.62 1.67 8.07
C VAL A 43 3.42 1.32 8.97
N GLU A 44 2.35 2.10 8.92
CA GLU A 44 1.12 1.83 9.68
C GLU A 44 0.41 0.55 9.20
N LEU A 45 0.36 0.28 7.90
CA LEU A 45 -0.17 -0.96 7.36
C LEU A 45 0.59 -2.18 7.91
N LEU A 46 1.91 -2.10 7.95
CA LEU A 46 2.76 -3.16 8.50
C LEU A 46 2.58 -3.35 10.00
N HIS A 47 2.38 -2.26 10.77
CA HIS A 47 2.05 -2.34 12.19
C HIS A 47 0.76 -3.12 12.40
N GLY A 48 -0.32 -2.79 11.68
CA GLY A 48 -1.58 -3.52 11.75
C GLY A 48 -1.45 -5.00 11.36
N ALA A 49 -0.67 -5.28 10.33
CA ALA A 49 -0.38 -6.66 9.89
C ALA A 49 0.40 -7.45 10.96
N GLN A 50 1.43 -6.85 11.56
CA GLN A 50 2.25 -7.49 12.60
C GLN A 50 1.46 -7.75 13.88
N ASP A 51 0.65 -6.78 14.32
CA ASP A 51 -0.18 -6.93 15.50
C ASP A 51 -1.22 -8.04 15.30
N LYS A 52 -1.86 -8.10 14.14
CA LYS A 52 -2.81 -9.17 13.81
C LYS A 52 -2.15 -10.54 13.70
N ALA A 53 -0.98 -10.63 13.05
CA ALA A 53 -0.22 -11.86 12.97
C ALA A 53 0.15 -12.41 14.36
N LYS A 54 0.54 -11.51 15.28
CA LYS A 54 0.82 -11.84 16.68
C LYS A 54 -0.43 -12.27 17.43
N GLU A 55 -1.57 -11.59 17.22
CA GLU A 55 -2.86 -11.96 17.83
C GLU A 55 -3.30 -13.37 17.42
N LEU A 56 -3.11 -13.71 16.13
CA LEU A 56 -3.50 -15.01 15.56
C LEU A 56 -2.44 -16.11 15.71
N ASP A 57 -1.28 -15.78 16.31
CA ASP A 57 -0.13 -16.69 16.47
C ASP A 57 0.34 -17.30 15.14
N VAL A 58 0.40 -16.48 14.07
CA VAL A 58 0.87 -16.89 12.74
C VAL A 58 2.21 -16.24 12.39
N PRO A 59 3.20 -17.01 11.89
CA PRO A 59 4.49 -16.47 11.48
C PRO A 59 4.33 -15.56 10.25
N LEU A 60 4.81 -14.32 10.36
CA LEU A 60 4.79 -13.32 9.30
C LEU A 60 6.23 -12.96 8.87
N ASP A 61 6.52 -13.11 7.57
CA ASP A 61 7.75 -12.65 6.94
C ASP A 61 7.45 -11.42 6.09
N ILE A 62 8.18 -10.32 6.32
CA ILE A 62 7.96 -9.05 5.61
C ILE A 62 9.12 -8.82 4.64
N GLN A 63 8.79 -8.54 3.39
CA GLN A 63 9.74 -8.23 2.32
C GLN A 63 9.45 -6.85 1.75
N ASP A 64 10.44 -5.96 1.85
CA ASP A 64 10.42 -4.62 1.31
C ASP A 64 11.00 -4.60 -0.10
N ALA A 65 10.22 -4.16 -1.07
CA ALA A 65 10.66 -4.02 -2.46
C ALA A 65 11.41 -2.70 -2.71
N SER A 66 11.39 -1.76 -1.75
CA SER A 66 12.09 -0.46 -1.84
C SER A 66 11.74 0.31 -3.13
N ASP A 67 10.47 0.25 -3.53
CA ASP A 67 9.92 0.84 -4.76
C ASP A 67 10.56 0.32 -6.07
N ASP A 68 11.25 -0.85 -6.02
CA ASP A 68 11.83 -1.51 -7.19
C ASP A 68 10.95 -2.70 -7.64
N PRO A 69 10.21 -2.60 -8.77
CA PRO A 69 9.42 -3.70 -9.29
C PRO A 69 10.22 -4.96 -9.61
N ALA A 70 11.47 -4.83 -10.05
CA ALA A 70 12.31 -5.98 -10.37
C ALA A 70 12.76 -6.70 -9.09
N GLN A 71 13.05 -5.96 -8.03
CA GLN A 71 13.32 -6.53 -6.70
C GLN A 71 12.09 -7.29 -6.19
N GLN A 72 10.88 -6.70 -6.30
CA GLN A 72 9.66 -7.35 -5.85
C GLN A 72 9.38 -8.66 -6.62
N VAL A 73 9.53 -8.66 -7.95
CA VAL A 73 9.39 -9.87 -8.77
C VAL A 73 10.36 -10.96 -8.34
N ASN A 74 11.62 -10.62 -8.03
CA ASN A 74 12.62 -11.58 -7.54
C ASN A 74 12.26 -12.12 -6.15
N GLN A 75 11.77 -11.28 -5.23
CA GLN A 75 11.30 -11.69 -3.91
C GLN A 75 10.12 -12.67 -4.02
N LEU A 76 9.12 -12.33 -4.83
CA LEU A 76 7.97 -13.18 -5.10
C LEU A 76 8.36 -14.52 -5.73
N GLY A 77 9.31 -14.52 -6.68
CA GLY A 77 9.83 -15.74 -7.30
C GLY A 77 10.48 -16.69 -6.31
N ASN A 78 10.97 -16.18 -5.19
CA ASN A 78 11.59 -17.00 -4.13
C ASN A 78 10.63 -17.35 -2.98
N ALA A 79 9.47 -16.70 -2.87
CA ALA A 79 8.58 -16.83 -1.71
C ALA A 79 8.18 -18.28 -1.42
N THR A 80 7.75 -19.02 -2.43
CA THR A 80 7.36 -20.45 -2.30
C THR A 80 8.52 -21.31 -1.83
N SER A 81 9.72 -21.13 -2.40
CA SER A 81 10.91 -21.89 -2.02
C SER A 81 11.40 -21.55 -0.61
N MET A 82 11.11 -20.35 -0.14
CA MET A 82 11.38 -19.87 1.22
C MET A 82 10.34 -20.35 2.25
N GLY A 83 9.29 -21.02 1.80
CA GLY A 83 8.30 -21.67 2.67
C GLY A 83 7.00 -20.88 2.86
N ALA A 84 6.74 -19.86 2.04
CA ALA A 84 5.45 -19.17 2.04
C ALA A 84 4.30 -20.15 1.75
N LYS A 85 3.27 -20.11 2.58
CA LYS A 85 2.01 -20.87 2.42
C LYS A 85 0.88 -19.99 1.96
N VAL A 86 0.95 -18.72 2.25
CA VAL A 86 0.11 -17.66 1.73
C VAL A 86 1.00 -16.46 1.43
N VAL A 87 0.77 -15.78 0.33
CA VAL A 87 1.44 -14.52 -0.02
C VAL A 87 0.44 -13.39 0.06
N VAL A 88 0.77 -12.35 0.80
CA VAL A 88 0.08 -11.05 0.78
C VAL A 88 0.96 -10.09 0.00
N ILE A 89 0.40 -9.39 -0.97
CA ILE A 89 1.15 -8.47 -1.84
C ILE A 89 0.53 -7.09 -1.88
N ASN A 90 1.38 -6.06 -1.70
CA ASN A 90 1.12 -4.69 -2.10
C ASN A 90 2.06 -4.36 -3.28
N PRO A 91 1.56 -4.36 -4.52
CA PRO A 91 2.42 -4.21 -5.70
C PRO A 91 3.11 -2.84 -5.79
N THR A 92 4.38 -2.81 -6.19
CA THR A 92 5.06 -1.61 -6.68
C THR A 92 4.46 -1.18 -8.03
N ASP A 93 4.17 -2.17 -8.88
CA ASP A 93 3.54 -2.02 -10.20
C ASP A 93 2.62 -3.21 -10.43
N SER A 94 1.32 -2.91 -10.66
CA SER A 94 0.25 -3.92 -10.78
C SER A 94 0.40 -4.85 -12.00
N ASP A 95 1.10 -4.41 -13.05
CA ASP A 95 1.37 -5.21 -14.26
C ASP A 95 2.66 -6.02 -14.11
N ALA A 96 3.71 -5.40 -13.59
CA ALA A 96 5.04 -6.01 -13.50
C ALA A 96 5.06 -7.28 -12.64
N VAL A 97 4.30 -7.30 -11.54
CA VAL A 97 4.24 -8.45 -10.62
C VAL A 97 3.34 -9.60 -11.11
N ALA A 98 2.45 -9.34 -12.07
CA ALA A 98 1.44 -10.30 -12.50
C ALA A 98 1.98 -11.67 -12.94
N PRO A 99 3.11 -11.78 -13.68
CA PRO A 99 3.69 -13.08 -14.01
C PRO A 99 4.16 -13.88 -12.79
N ALA A 100 4.78 -13.22 -11.80
CA ALA A 100 5.26 -13.86 -10.58
C ALA A 100 4.08 -14.34 -9.72
N VAL A 101 3.03 -13.52 -9.59
CA VAL A 101 1.80 -13.90 -8.87
C VAL A 101 1.12 -15.09 -9.52
N ARG A 102 1.01 -15.13 -10.86
CA ARG A 102 0.48 -16.31 -11.57
C ARG A 102 1.30 -17.56 -11.28
N SER A 103 2.63 -17.44 -11.23
CA SER A 103 3.50 -18.58 -10.91
C SER A 103 3.23 -19.11 -9.50
N ILE A 104 3.17 -18.24 -8.50
CA ILE A 104 2.86 -18.60 -7.10
C ILE A 104 1.51 -19.33 -7.01
N LYS A 105 0.47 -18.81 -7.68
CA LYS A 105 -0.85 -19.44 -7.72
C LYS A 105 -0.83 -20.81 -8.42
N ASN A 106 -0.05 -20.97 -9.48
CA ASN A 106 0.12 -22.27 -10.16
C ASN A 106 0.84 -23.30 -9.27
N ASP A 107 1.69 -22.85 -8.34
CA ASP A 107 2.31 -23.70 -7.31
C ASP A 107 1.33 -24.05 -6.18
N GLY A 108 0.08 -23.60 -6.26
CA GLY A 108 -0.98 -23.87 -5.28
C GLY A 108 -0.89 -23.02 -4.02
N VAL A 109 -0.13 -21.92 -4.04
CA VAL A 109 -0.02 -20.97 -2.93
C VAL A 109 -1.01 -19.83 -3.14
N PRO A 110 -1.98 -19.61 -2.21
CA PRO A 110 -2.92 -18.51 -2.30
C PRO A 110 -2.25 -17.13 -2.25
N VAL A 111 -2.82 -16.17 -2.96
CA VAL A 111 -2.32 -14.79 -3.01
C VAL A 111 -3.43 -13.79 -2.69
N ILE A 112 -3.16 -12.91 -1.73
CA ILE A 112 -4.04 -11.83 -1.28
C ILE A 112 -3.43 -10.50 -1.71
N GLY A 113 -4.23 -9.63 -2.31
CA GLY A 113 -3.86 -8.24 -2.53
C GLY A 113 -4.18 -7.38 -1.31
N VAL A 114 -3.31 -6.46 -0.98
CA VAL A 114 -3.57 -5.42 0.02
C VAL A 114 -3.27 -4.04 -0.55
N ASP A 115 -4.19 -3.09 -0.37
CA ASP A 115 -4.12 -1.70 -0.84
C ASP A 115 -4.09 -1.55 -2.38
N ARG A 116 -3.32 -2.37 -3.09
CA ARG A 116 -3.18 -2.35 -4.55
C ARG A 116 -3.47 -3.70 -5.16
N ASP A 117 -4.16 -3.69 -6.30
CA ASP A 117 -4.51 -4.90 -7.06
C ASP A 117 -3.40 -5.32 -8.05
N VAL A 118 -3.47 -6.56 -8.52
CA VAL A 118 -2.59 -7.13 -9.55
C VAL A 118 -3.36 -7.27 -10.86
N ASN A 119 -2.95 -6.55 -11.89
CA ASN A 119 -3.68 -6.53 -13.16
C ASN A 119 -3.72 -7.91 -13.84
N GLY A 120 -4.91 -8.31 -14.26
CA GLY A 120 -5.12 -9.53 -15.04
C GLY A 120 -4.81 -10.84 -14.29
N VAL A 121 -4.84 -10.80 -12.96
CA VAL A 121 -4.74 -11.99 -12.09
C VAL A 121 -5.90 -11.97 -11.11
N GLU A 122 -6.63 -13.07 -11.04
CA GLU A 122 -7.65 -13.23 -10.00
C GLU A 122 -6.97 -13.61 -8.68
N LEU A 123 -6.98 -12.71 -7.72
CA LEU A 123 -6.47 -12.94 -6.37
C LEU A 123 -7.47 -13.76 -5.53
N ASP A 124 -6.99 -14.41 -4.47
CA ASP A 124 -7.86 -15.20 -3.58
C ASP A 124 -8.67 -14.30 -2.64
N SER A 125 -8.12 -13.14 -2.30
CA SER A 125 -8.81 -12.03 -1.62
C SER A 125 -8.19 -10.71 -2.04
N MET A 126 -8.94 -9.62 -1.99
CA MET A 126 -8.47 -8.25 -2.16
C MET A 126 -8.97 -7.37 -1.01
N VAL A 127 -8.05 -6.81 -0.25
CA VAL A 127 -8.32 -5.87 0.85
C VAL A 127 -7.86 -4.48 0.42
N ALA A 128 -8.79 -3.56 0.20
CA ALA A 128 -8.43 -2.23 -0.30
C ALA A 128 -9.39 -1.14 0.19
N SER A 129 -8.92 0.09 0.21
CA SER A 129 -9.77 1.26 0.34
C SER A 129 -10.60 1.49 -0.92
N ASP A 130 -11.79 2.09 -0.78
CA ASP A 130 -12.59 2.52 -1.92
C ASP A 130 -11.97 3.79 -2.56
N ASN A 131 -10.94 3.58 -3.38
CA ASN A 131 -10.17 4.64 -3.98
C ASN A 131 -10.98 5.49 -4.98
N GLU A 132 -11.93 4.89 -5.73
CA GLU A 132 -12.78 5.65 -6.65
C GLU A 132 -13.74 6.57 -5.88
N ALA A 133 -14.40 6.05 -4.85
CA ALA A 133 -15.25 6.86 -3.98
C ALA A 133 -14.46 7.96 -3.26
N GLY A 134 -13.25 7.65 -2.79
CA GLY A 134 -12.36 8.62 -2.15
C GLY A 134 -11.90 9.71 -3.11
N GLY A 135 -11.57 9.36 -4.35
CA GLY A 135 -11.26 10.35 -5.40
C GLY A 135 -12.46 11.28 -5.68
N ALA A 136 -13.67 10.73 -5.73
CA ALA A 136 -14.89 11.53 -5.89
C ALA A 136 -15.14 12.45 -4.68
N GLN A 137 -14.93 11.98 -3.44
CA GLN A 137 -15.03 12.81 -2.23
C GLN A 137 -14.02 13.97 -2.28
N ALA A 138 -12.79 13.71 -2.72
CA ALA A 138 -11.77 14.75 -2.88
C ALA A 138 -12.19 15.81 -3.91
N ALA A 139 -12.80 15.40 -5.02
CA ALA A 139 -13.28 16.31 -6.05
C ALA A 139 -14.43 17.20 -5.53
N ASP A 140 -15.41 16.61 -4.84
CA ASP A 140 -16.50 17.36 -4.23
C ASP A 140 -16.00 18.39 -3.21
N LYS A 141 -15.07 17.96 -2.36
CA LYS A 141 -14.48 18.85 -1.34
C LYS A 141 -13.68 19.97 -1.97
N LEU A 142 -12.89 19.68 -3.00
CA LEU A 142 -12.10 20.69 -3.70
C LEU A 142 -13.02 21.70 -4.43
N ALA A 143 -14.08 21.24 -5.11
CA ALA A 143 -15.06 22.10 -5.78
C ALA A 143 -15.75 23.04 -4.78
N GLU A 144 -16.21 22.51 -3.64
CA GLU A 144 -16.78 23.33 -2.54
C GLU A 144 -15.82 24.45 -2.10
N LEU A 145 -14.54 24.11 -1.89
CA LEU A 145 -13.53 25.03 -1.37
C LEU A 145 -13.21 26.20 -2.31
N ILE A 146 -13.33 26.01 -3.63
CA ILE A 146 -13.05 27.04 -4.63
C ILE A 146 -14.31 27.64 -5.25
N GLY A 147 -15.51 27.30 -4.74
CA GLY A 147 -16.79 27.82 -5.23
C GLY A 147 -17.13 27.35 -6.64
N GLU A 148 -16.76 26.15 -6.99
CA GLU A 148 -17.03 25.46 -8.26
C GLU A 148 -16.45 26.17 -9.50
N GLU A 149 -15.45 27.05 -9.32
CA GLU A 149 -14.82 27.81 -10.41
C GLU A 149 -13.30 27.94 -10.17
N GLY A 150 -12.50 27.77 -11.24
CA GLY A 150 -11.05 28.01 -11.20
C GLY A 150 -10.22 26.97 -11.95
N GLU A 151 -8.92 27.15 -11.89
CA GLU A 151 -7.94 26.23 -12.47
C GLU A 151 -7.28 25.41 -11.36
N ILE A 152 -7.12 24.10 -11.59
CA ILE A 152 -6.57 23.18 -10.60
C ILE A 152 -5.41 22.37 -11.19
N LEU A 153 -4.54 21.89 -10.31
CA LEU A 153 -3.51 20.89 -10.64
C LEU A 153 -3.83 19.54 -9.99
N ILE A 154 -3.36 18.47 -10.62
CA ILE A 154 -3.41 17.10 -10.07
C ILE A 154 -2.00 16.55 -9.96
N LEU A 155 -1.59 16.17 -8.74
CA LEU A 155 -0.39 15.40 -8.48
C LEU A 155 -0.77 13.92 -8.42
N GLN A 156 -0.37 13.18 -9.45
CA GLN A 156 -0.69 11.77 -9.56
C GLN A 156 0.35 10.90 -8.83
N GLY A 157 -0.08 9.77 -8.32
CA GLY A 157 0.79 8.80 -7.69
C GLY A 157 1.69 8.05 -8.68
N THR A 158 2.22 6.92 -8.24
CA THR A 158 3.09 6.07 -9.05
C THR A 158 2.30 5.45 -10.21
N ALA A 159 2.76 5.72 -11.42
CA ALA A 159 2.20 5.13 -12.62
C ALA A 159 2.27 3.59 -12.54
N GLY A 160 1.21 2.91 -13.01
CA GLY A 160 1.12 1.45 -12.96
C GLY A 160 0.45 0.90 -11.69
N THR A 161 0.22 1.71 -10.65
CA THR A 161 -0.51 1.27 -9.45
C THR A 161 -2.03 1.40 -9.63
N SER A 162 -2.80 0.45 -9.08
CA SER A 162 -4.27 0.53 -9.07
C SER A 162 -4.76 1.72 -8.24
N ALA A 163 -4.13 2.01 -7.10
CA ALA A 163 -4.51 3.09 -6.22
C ALA A 163 -4.48 4.46 -6.92
N SER A 164 -3.38 4.81 -7.63
CA SER A 164 -3.31 6.06 -8.38
C SER A 164 -4.35 6.11 -9.50
N ARG A 165 -4.51 5.01 -10.24
CA ARG A 165 -5.46 4.92 -11.33
C ARG A 165 -6.91 5.14 -10.87
N GLU A 166 -7.29 4.53 -9.74
CA GLU A 166 -8.65 4.60 -9.18
C GLU A 166 -8.94 5.94 -8.53
N ARG A 167 -8.01 6.50 -7.72
CA ARG A 167 -8.13 7.85 -7.15
C ARG A 167 -8.26 8.90 -8.24
N GLY A 168 -7.39 8.85 -9.26
CA GLY A 168 -7.44 9.75 -10.41
C GLY A 168 -8.73 9.62 -11.19
N LYS A 169 -9.22 8.38 -11.46
CA LYS A 169 -10.49 8.13 -12.15
C LYS A 169 -11.66 8.74 -11.37
N GLY A 170 -11.81 8.39 -10.09
CA GLY A 170 -12.89 8.90 -9.25
C GLY A 170 -12.91 10.43 -9.18
N PHE A 171 -11.71 11.03 -9.01
CA PHE A 171 -11.57 12.48 -9.01
C PHE A 171 -11.94 13.11 -10.36
N GLU A 172 -11.36 12.64 -11.47
CA GLU A 172 -11.57 13.24 -12.80
C GLU A 172 -13.02 13.08 -13.28
N GLU A 173 -13.65 11.93 -13.05
CA GLU A 173 -15.07 11.71 -13.39
C GLU A 173 -16.00 12.61 -12.56
N ARG A 174 -15.67 12.86 -11.30
CA ARG A 174 -16.49 13.69 -10.42
C ARG A 174 -16.28 15.18 -10.67
N ILE A 175 -15.02 15.63 -10.82
CA ILE A 175 -14.72 17.06 -11.06
C ILE A 175 -15.26 17.54 -12.41
N ALA A 176 -15.42 16.67 -13.40
CA ALA A 176 -16.05 16.98 -14.69
C ALA A 176 -17.51 17.41 -14.57
N GLN A 177 -18.17 17.15 -13.43
CA GLN A 177 -19.53 17.61 -13.15
C GLN A 177 -19.58 19.10 -12.73
N TYR A 178 -18.42 19.72 -12.50
CA TYR A 178 -18.26 21.14 -12.14
C TYR A 178 -17.67 21.91 -13.34
N PRO A 179 -18.48 22.39 -14.29
CA PRO A 179 -18.01 22.92 -15.57
C PRO A 179 -17.19 24.22 -15.46
N GLY A 180 -17.24 24.90 -14.31
CA GLY A 180 -16.40 26.07 -14.01
C GLY A 180 -14.97 25.72 -13.62
N ILE A 181 -14.68 24.45 -13.31
CA ILE A 181 -13.35 24.00 -12.90
C ILE A 181 -12.60 23.42 -14.10
N LYS A 182 -11.34 23.83 -14.27
CA LYS A 182 -10.46 23.32 -15.34
C LYS A 182 -9.20 22.70 -14.77
N ILE A 183 -8.86 21.51 -15.23
CA ILE A 183 -7.57 20.89 -14.94
C ILE A 183 -6.53 21.56 -15.82
N ALA A 184 -5.71 22.46 -15.24
CA ALA A 184 -4.64 23.19 -15.92
C ALA A 184 -3.39 22.33 -16.13
N GLY A 185 -3.17 21.35 -15.28
CA GLY A 185 -2.07 20.43 -15.42
C GLY A 185 -2.20 19.21 -14.52
N LYS A 186 -1.66 18.08 -14.97
CA LYS A 186 -1.51 16.87 -14.17
C LYS A 186 -0.20 16.17 -14.47
N GLN A 187 0.47 15.69 -13.43
CA GLN A 187 1.75 14.99 -13.56
C GLN A 187 1.96 14.04 -12.39
N SER A 188 2.59 12.89 -12.67
CA SER A 188 3.01 11.96 -11.60
C SER A 188 4.12 12.59 -10.76
N ALA A 189 3.99 12.42 -9.45
CA ALA A 189 4.98 12.70 -8.43
C ALA A 189 5.19 11.47 -7.52
N ASN A 190 4.85 10.28 -8.03
CA ASN A 190 5.23 8.94 -7.57
C ASN A 190 4.95 8.66 -6.08
N PHE A 191 3.94 9.31 -5.47
CA PHE A 191 3.64 9.26 -4.05
C PHE A 191 4.78 9.76 -3.14
N ASP A 192 5.75 10.50 -3.69
CA ASP A 192 6.95 10.98 -3.00
C ASP A 192 6.89 12.48 -2.71
N ARG A 193 7.32 12.89 -1.51
CA ARG A 193 7.30 14.29 -1.04
C ARG A 193 8.22 15.20 -1.86
N THR A 194 9.43 14.74 -2.15
CA THR A 194 10.41 15.51 -2.91
C THR A 194 9.99 15.69 -4.37
N GLU A 195 9.43 14.64 -4.96
CA GLU A 195 8.85 14.75 -6.30
C GLU A 195 7.60 15.64 -6.29
N GLY A 196 6.76 15.55 -5.26
CA GLY A 196 5.64 16.47 -5.04
C GLY A 196 6.06 17.95 -5.06
N LEU A 197 7.13 18.29 -4.34
CA LEU A 197 7.74 19.62 -4.35
C LEU A 197 8.21 20.02 -5.77
N ASN A 198 8.99 19.16 -6.43
CA ASN A 198 9.57 19.45 -7.72
C ASN A 198 8.53 19.60 -8.82
N VAL A 199 7.57 18.65 -8.89
CA VAL A 199 6.47 18.66 -9.87
C VAL A 199 5.58 19.88 -9.66
N THR A 200 5.21 20.19 -8.42
CA THR A 200 4.42 21.39 -8.11
C THR A 200 5.14 22.65 -8.53
N THR A 201 6.43 22.78 -8.22
CA THR A 201 7.24 23.93 -8.61
C THR A 201 7.21 24.13 -10.13
N ASN A 202 7.36 23.05 -10.89
CA ASN A 202 7.36 23.10 -12.36
C ASN A 202 5.96 23.46 -12.92
N LEU A 203 4.90 22.87 -12.39
CA LEU A 203 3.53 23.13 -12.83
C LEU A 203 3.10 24.57 -12.52
N LEU A 204 3.54 25.14 -11.39
CA LEU A 204 3.26 26.54 -11.01
C LEU A 204 3.93 27.54 -11.94
N GLN A 205 5.08 27.22 -12.54
CA GLN A 205 5.72 28.10 -13.54
C GLN A 205 4.84 28.25 -14.79
N ALA A 206 4.19 27.18 -15.22
CA ALA A 206 3.26 27.18 -16.35
C ALA A 206 1.88 27.73 -15.98
N ASN A 207 1.45 27.55 -14.73
CA ASN A 207 0.10 27.83 -14.25
C ASN A 207 0.15 28.63 -12.93
N PRO A 208 0.57 29.90 -12.94
CA PRO A 208 0.82 30.67 -11.70
C PRO A 208 -0.44 31.01 -10.91
N ASN A 209 -1.62 31.01 -11.54
CA ASN A 209 -2.89 31.51 -10.99
C ASN A 209 -3.87 30.38 -10.63
N ILE A 210 -3.39 29.18 -10.30
CA ILE A 210 -4.27 28.10 -9.89
C ILE A 210 -5.00 28.38 -8.58
N SER A 211 -6.21 27.85 -8.46
CA SER A 211 -7.06 27.96 -7.27
C SER A 211 -6.84 26.81 -6.30
N ALA A 212 -6.53 25.58 -6.82
CA ALA A 212 -6.36 24.42 -5.95
C ALA A 212 -5.46 23.34 -6.56
N ILE A 213 -5.06 22.41 -5.68
CA ILE A 213 -4.33 21.18 -6.01
C ILE A 213 -5.05 20.00 -5.40
N PHE A 214 -5.28 18.93 -6.18
CA PHE A 214 -5.53 17.60 -5.69
C PHE A 214 -4.23 16.81 -5.73
N ALA A 215 -3.84 16.22 -4.62
CA ALA A 215 -2.72 15.28 -4.55
C ALA A 215 -3.25 13.89 -4.16
N GLU A 216 -2.92 12.88 -4.95
CA GLU A 216 -3.38 11.51 -4.71
C GLU A 216 -2.80 10.87 -3.45
N ASN A 217 -1.90 11.58 -2.71
CA ASN A 217 -1.52 11.24 -1.34
C ASN A 217 -0.98 12.46 -0.56
N ASP A 218 -0.85 12.28 0.76
CA ASP A 218 -0.39 13.31 1.69
C ASP A 218 1.09 13.68 1.45
N GLU A 219 1.96 12.73 1.14
CA GLU A 219 3.38 13.01 0.91
C GLU A 219 3.56 14.00 -0.25
N MET A 220 2.90 13.80 -1.38
CA MET A 220 2.93 14.75 -2.49
C MET A 220 2.28 16.09 -2.11
N ALA A 221 1.18 16.06 -1.34
CA ALA A 221 0.53 17.29 -0.85
C ALA A 221 1.46 18.12 0.05
N LEU A 222 2.21 17.47 0.94
CA LEU A 222 3.21 18.13 1.78
C LEU A 222 4.34 18.74 0.94
N GLY A 223 4.77 18.06 -0.12
CA GLY A 223 5.68 18.63 -1.10
C GLY A 223 5.09 19.87 -1.81
N ALA A 224 3.80 19.83 -2.17
CA ALA A 224 3.09 20.97 -2.74
C ALA A 224 2.99 22.15 -1.76
N VAL A 225 2.78 21.89 -0.47
CA VAL A 225 2.81 22.92 0.58
C VAL A 225 4.17 23.63 0.61
N GLU A 226 5.27 22.91 0.50
CA GLU A 226 6.62 23.49 0.44
C GLU A 226 6.80 24.36 -0.81
N ALA A 227 6.37 23.89 -1.98
CA ALA A 227 6.46 24.64 -3.24
C ALA A 227 5.65 25.95 -3.19
N LEU A 228 4.47 25.93 -2.58
CA LEU A 228 3.56 27.09 -2.47
C LEU A 228 3.99 28.07 -1.37
N GLY A 229 4.69 27.63 -0.36
CA GLY A 229 5.10 28.44 0.79
C GLY A 229 3.91 29.09 1.49
N SER A 230 3.87 30.43 1.55
CA SER A 230 2.80 31.18 2.21
C SER A 230 1.44 31.14 1.49
N ARG A 231 1.40 30.69 0.25
CA ARG A 231 0.16 30.57 -0.55
C ARG A 231 -0.66 29.33 -0.16
N ALA A 232 0.00 28.30 0.38
CA ALA A 232 -0.66 27.04 0.78
C ALA A 232 -1.73 27.30 1.86
N GLY A 233 -2.92 26.76 1.65
CA GLY A 233 -4.07 26.92 2.55
C GLY A 233 -4.73 28.31 2.54
N LYS A 234 -4.17 29.27 1.82
CA LYS A 234 -4.71 30.64 1.72
C LYS A 234 -5.19 30.96 0.30
N GLU A 235 -4.25 31.15 -0.60
CA GLU A 235 -4.53 31.46 -2.01
C GLU A 235 -4.79 30.19 -2.83
N VAL A 236 -4.11 29.10 -2.51
CA VAL A 236 -4.23 27.80 -3.18
C VAL A 236 -4.72 26.77 -2.18
N LYS A 237 -5.88 26.18 -2.46
CA LYS A 237 -6.47 25.12 -1.65
C LYS A 237 -5.86 23.77 -1.99
N ILE A 238 -5.66 22.92 -1.00
CA ILE A 238 -5.06 21.59 -1.23
C ILE A 238 -5.95 20.54 -0.57
N VAL A 239 -6.34 19.54 -1.37
CA VAL A 239 -7.02 18.32 -0.89
C VAL A 239 -6.09 17.15 -1.18
N ALA A 240 -5.89 16.31 -0.18
CA ALA A 240 -4.96 15.18 -0.22
C ALA A 240 -5.67 13.84 0.02
N PHE A 241 -4.89 12.78 0.15
CA PHE A 241 -5.36 11.43 0.41
C PHE A 241 -4.36 10.73 1.35
N ASP A 242 -4.79 9.83 2.18
CA ASP A 242 -4.15 8.90 3.12
C ASP A 242 -4.53 9.15 4.58
N GLY A 243 -4.49 10.39 5.09
CA GLY A 243 -4.70 10.68 6.51
C GLY A 243 -3.49 10.33 7.38
N THR A 244 -2.28 10.49 6.86
CA THR A 244 -1.04 10.27 7.60
C THR A 244 -0.90 11.28 8.74
N PHE A 245 -0.06 10.96 9.74
CA PHE A 245 0.19 11.87 10.87
C PHE A 245 0.59 13.28 10.43
N ASP A 246 1.51 13.40 9.46
CA ASP A 246 1.95 14.69 8.92
C ASP A 246 0.84 15.36 8.08
N GLY A 247 0.04 14.57 7.34
CA GLY A 247 -1.12 15.06 6.59
C GLY A 247 -2.19 15.65 7.53
N LEU A 248 -2.58 14.90 8.56
CA LEU A 248 -3.53 15.37 9.59
C LEU A 248 -3.02 16.63 10.30
N LYS A 249 -1.72 16.65 10.64
CA LYS A 249 -1.09 17.85 11.21
C LYS A 249 -1.16 19.04 10.25
N ALA A 250 -0.94 18.84 8.97
CA ALA A 250 -1.02 19.91 7.96
C ALA A 250 -2.47 20.41 7.80
N VAL A 251 -3.49 19.55 7.92
CA VAL A 251 -4.90 19.94 7.97
C VAL A 251 -5.18 20.79 9.21
N LYS A 252 -4.72 20.36 10.38
CA LYS A 252 -4.86 21.11 11.64
C LYS A 252 -4.22 22.49 11.55
N ASP A 253 -3.02 22.58 10.96
CA ASP A 253 -2.26 23.81 10.77
C ASP A 253 -2.84 24.70 9.65
N GLY A 254 -3.87 24.25 8.90
CA GLY A 254 -4.51 24.96 7.79
C GLY A 254 -3.60 25.13 6.57
N LYS A 255 -2.72 24.18 6.33
CA LYS A 255 -1.89 24.04 5.13
C LYS A 255 -2.55 23.16 4.07
N LEU A 256 -3.26 22.14 4.52
CA LEU A 256 -4.22 21.37 3.73
C LEU A 256 -5.63 21.70 4.21
N GLU A 257 -6.58 21.72 3.32
CA GLU A 257 -8.00 21.90 3.67
C GLU A 257 -8.66 20.60 4.08
N ALA A 258 -8.24 19.49 3.44
CA ALA A 258 -8.73 18.16 3.75
C ALA A 258 -7.72 17.08 3.31
N THR A 259 -7.83 15.92 3.92
CA THR A 259 -7.29 14.66 3.41
C THR A 259 -8.39 13.60 3.44
N ILE A 260 -8.43 12.75 2.44
CA ILE A 260 -9.29 11.56 2.41
C ILE A 260 -8.53 10.45 3.14
N ALA A 261 -8.85 10.29 4.41
CA ALA A 261 -8.13 9.36 5.28
C ALA A 261 -8.48 7.91 4.95
N GLN A 262 -7.47 7.11 4.79
CA GLN A 262 -7.53 5.65 4.76
C GLN A 262 -7.35 5.10 6.18
N GLN A 263 -7.45 3.78 6.32
CA GLN A 263 -7.23 3.05 7.57
C GLN A 263 -6.12 2.00 7.37
N PRO A 264 -4.84 2.42 7.25
CA PRO A 264 -3.75 1.52 6.85
C PRO A 264 -3.55 0.35 7.83
N ALA A 265 -3.63 0.59 9.14
CA ALA A 265 -3.53 -0.49 10.13
C ALA A 265 -4.66 -1.53 9.96
N GLU A 266 -5.89 -1.09 9.67
CA GLU A 266 -7.02 -1.97 9.40
C GLU A 266 -6.82 -2.77 8.10
N LEU A 267 -6.30 -2.12 7.03
CA LEU A 267 -5.94 -2.82 5.78
C LEU A 267 -4.95 -3.95 6.05
N GLY A 268 -3.88 -3.67 6.80
CA GLY A 268 -2.89 -4.67 7.18
C GLY A 268 -3.47 -5.80 8.03
N ALA A 269 -4.27 -5.46 9.03
CA ALA A 269 -4.91 -6.43 9.91
C ALA A 269 -5.86 -7.35 9.13
N ARG A 270 -6.76 -6.78 8.31
CA ARG A 270 -7.69 -7.55 7.47
C ARG A 270 -6.98 -8.46 6.47
N ALA A 271 -5.89 -7.99 5.86
CA ALA A 271 -5.12 -8.84 4.94
C ALA A 271 -4.55 -10.07 5.65
N ILE A 272 -4.05 -9.92 6.87
CA ILE A 272 -3.55 -11.05 7.67
C ILE A 272 -4.70 -11.95 8.17
N GLU A 273 -5.87 -11.42 8.49
CA GLU A 273 -7.06 -12.23 8.81
C GLU A 273 -7.44 -13.15 7.64
N GLN A 274 -7.52 -12.59 6.41
CA GLN A 274 -7.80 -13.38 5.22
C GLN A 274 -6.70 -14.42 4.95
N ALA A 275 -5.43 -14.05 5.16
CA ALA A 275 -4.31 -14.96 4.99
C ALA A 275 -4.33 -16.10 6.01
N ALA A 276 -4.64 -15.84 7.25
CA ALA A 276 -4.76 -16.85 8.31
C ALA A 276 -5.92 -17.82 8.03
N ALA A 277 -7.07 -17.33 7.54
CA ALA A 277 -8.18 -18.18 7.14
C ALA A 277 -7.76 -19.19 6.05
N LEU A 278 -7.08 -18.69 4.98
CA LEU A 278 -6.58 -19.57 3.92
C LEU A 278 -5.49 -20.54 4.42
N LEU A 279 -4.64 -20.10 5.34
CA LEU A 279 -3.62 -20.93 5.97
C LEU A 279 -4.22 -22.11 6.73
N HIS A 280 -5.36 -21.91 7.37
CA HIS A 280 -6.11 -22.94 8.10
C HIS A 280 -7.04 -23.77 7.21
N GLY A 281 -7.07 -23.52 5.89
CA GLY A 281 -7.94 -24.21 4.93
C GLY A 281 -9.38 -23.73 4.93
N GLU A 282 -9.63 -22.56 5.48
CA GLU A 282 -10.92 -21.87 5.46
C GLU A 282 -11.06 -21.03 4.19
N SER A 283 -12.24 -20.47 3.93
CA SER A 283 -12.46 -19.54 2.81
C SER A 283 -12.15 -18.11 3.21
N ALA A 284 -11.48 -17.35 2.33
CA ALA A 284 -11.34 -15.91 2.45
C ALA A 284 -12.50 -15.17 1.76
N GLU A 285 -12.81 -13.97 2.23
CA GLU A 285 -13.70 -13.05 1.52
C GLU A 285 -13.01 -12.55 0.24
N LYS A 286 -13.76 -12.53 -0.88
CA LYS A 286 -13.19 -12.16 -2.18
C LYS A 286 -12.76 -10.70 -2.25
N ASN A 287 -13.58 -9.81 -1.70
CA ASN A 287 -13.32 -8.37 -1.64
C ASN A 287 -13.65 -7.87 -0.23
N VAL A 288 -12.70 -7.24 0.40
CA VAL A 288 -12.80 -6.66 1.74
C VAL A 288 -12.58 -5.14 1.62
N PRO A 289 -13.65 -4.36 1.37
CA PRO A 289 -13.53 -2.92 1.28
C PRO A 289 -13.31 -2.31 2.66
N VAL A 290 -12.40 -1.34 2.73
CA VAL A 290 -12.17 -0.51 3.91
C VAL A 290 -12.60 0.93 3.57
N GLU A 291 -13.47 1.50 4.40
CA GLU A 291 -14.02 2.83 4.15
C GLU A 291 -12.94 3.92 4.25
N VAL A 292 -13.13 4.99 3.46
CA VAL A 292 -12.33 6.21 3.52
C VAL A 292 -13.16 7.36 4.08
N ILE A 293 -12.52 8.26 4.82
CA ILE A 293 -13.19 9.33 5.56
C ILE A 293 -12.58 10.67 5.19
N THR A 294 -13.41 11.64 4.77
CA THR A 294 -12.94 13.01 4.53
C THR A 294 -12.66 13.71 5.86
N ILE A 295 -11.40 13.99 6.14
CA ILE A 295 -10.95 14.73 7.33
C ILE A 295 -10.66 16.17 6.95
N THR A 296 -11.29 17.08 7.68
CA THR A 296 -11.13 18.53 7.56
C THR A 296 -10.63 19.11 8.89
N LYS A 297 -10.38 20.41 8.90
CA LYS A 297 -9.98 21.09 10.13
C LYS A 297 -11.00 20.95 11.27
N ASP A 298 -12.29 20.82 10.93
CA ASP A 298 -13.35 20.71 11.93
C ASP A 298 -13.46 19.31 12.55
N THR A 299 -12.94 18.28 11.87
CA THR A 299 -13.04 16.87 12.27
C THR A 299 -11.69 16.23 12.66
N VAL A 300 -10.57 16.92 12.40
CA VAL A 300 -9.23 16.33 12.58
C VAL A 300 -8.90 15.99 14.05
N GLU A 301 -9.49 16.71 15.01
CA GLU A 301 -9.26 16.44 16.43
C GLU A 301 -9.91 15.13 16.89
N ASP A 302 -11.00 14.71 16.25
CA ASP A 302 -11.72 13.47 16.55
C ASP A 302 -11.06 12.23 15.92
N PHE A 303 -10.12 12.45 15.01
CA PHE A 303 -9.46 11.39 14.22
C PHE A 303 -8.03 11.05 14.71
N GLN A 304 -7.56 11.68 15.79
CA GLN A 304 -6.20 11.47 16.35
C GLN A 304 -6.16 10.38 17.42
#